data_86824ee6d9e232a6e82c21b58e7e7d0e
#
_entry.id   86824ee6d9e232a6e82c21b58e7e7d0e
#
_cell.length_a   1.000
_cell.length_b   1.000
_cell.length_c   1.000
_cell.angle_alpha   90.00
_cell.angle_beta   90.00
_cell.angle_gamma   90.00
#
_symmetry.space_group_name_H-M   'P 1'
#
loop_
_entity.id
_entity.type
_entity.pdbx_description
1 polymer ?
#
loop_
_entity_poly.entity_id
_entity_poly.type
_entity_poly.pdbx_seq_one_letter_code
_entity_poly.pdbx_strand_id
1 'polypeptide(L)'
;MRRVALGAAMSGALLLVGCQSEPMRAFKADLQLMTSEVKGLFGSNKGDAALAAGLRQYEDGNYGEAAKQLQSAISQGLSSANRVNAHKHLAFIHCASGRTGPCREEFRKALAIDPSLQLSAAEAGHPTWGPVFRSVKAGR
;
A
#
# COMPACT_ATOMS: atom_id res chain seq x y z
N MET A 1 27.95 -68.52 49.63
CA MET A 1 28.87 -67.64 50.39
C MET A 1 29.09 -66.35 49.60
N ARG A 2 29.04 -65.23 50.30
CA ARG A 2 29.39 -63.84 49.89
C ARG A 2 28.42 -63.14 48.89
N ARG A 3 27.56 -62.33 49.37
CA ARG A 3 27.60 -60.94 49.91
C ARG A 3 28.13 -59.90 48.88
N VAL A 4 27.22 -59.02 48.54
CA VAL A 4 27.16 -57.58 48.77
C VAL A 4 27.88 -56.76 47.67
N ALA A 5 27.26 -55.81 47.04
CA ALA A 5 27.12 -54.45 47.52
C ALA A 5 26.19 -53.63 46.62
N LEU A 6 25.38 -52.79 47.28
CA LEU A 6 24.65 -51.62 46.77
C LEU A 6 25.59 -50.58 46.14
N GLY A 7 25.18 -50.05 45.07
CA GLY A 7 25.74 -48.79 44.54
C GLY A 7 24.60 -47.95 43.93
N ALA A 8 23.98 -47.16 44.77
CA ALA A 8 23.04 -46.13 44.33
C ALA A 8 23.83 -44.94 43.78
N ALA A 9 23.74 -44.70 42.47
CA ALA A 9 24.17 -43.46 41.86
C ALA A 9 22.93 -42.65 41.50
N MET A 10 22.59 -41.71 42.38
CA MET A 10 21.65 -40.65 42.09
C MET A 10 22.31 -39.65 41.12
N SER A 11 22.01 -39.76 39.85
CA SER A 11 22.29 -38.69 38.90
C SER A 11 21.10 -37.73 38.90
N GLY A 12 21.26 -36.63 39.61
CA GLY A 12 20.33 -35.48 39.58
C GLY A 12 20.38 -34.83 38.22
N ALA A 13 19.36 -35.07 37.39
CA ALA A 13 19.12 -34.29 36.21
C ALA A 13 18.53 -32.94 36.63
N LEU A 14 19.37 -31.90 36.63
CA LEU A 14 18.93 -30.51 36.76
C LEU A 14 18.11 -30.16 35.52
N LEU A 15 16.80 -30.25 35.63
CA LEU A 15 15.88 -29.70 34.64
C LEU A 15 15.94 -28.17 34.77
N LEU A 16 16.73 -27.53 33.91
CA LEU A 16 16.63 -26.13 33.63
C LEU A 16 15.28 -25.93 32.90
N VAL A 17 14.23 -25.70 33.67
CA VAL A 17 12.99 -25.15 33.15
C VAL A 17 13.29 -23.73 32.71
N GLY A 18 13.64 -23.57 31.42
CA GLY A 18 13.72 -22.28 30.79
C GLY A 18 12.34 -21.66 30.84
N CYS A 19 12.21 -20.57 31.59
CA CYS A 19 11.07 -19.68 31.50
C CYS A 19 10.99 -19.09 30.09
N GLN A 20 10.47 -19.87 29.16
CA GLN A 20 9.98 -19.32 27.91
C GLN A 20 8.57 -18.82 28.20
N SER A 21 8.47 -17.51 28.30
CA SER A 21 7.22 -16.80 28.56
C SER A 21 6.23 -17.06 27.44
N GLU A 22 5.41 -18.08 27.59
CA GLU A 22 4.27 -18.44 26.72
C GLU A 22 3.34 -17.24 26.38
N PRO A 23 3.12 -16.22 27.24
CA PRO A 23 2.23 -15.12 26.94
C PRO A 23 2.68 -14.27 25.76
N MET A 24 3.98 -14.19 25.45
CA MET A 24 4.48 -13.39 24.32
C MET A 24 4.24 -14.05 22.95
N ARG A 25 4.14 -15.39 22.89
CA ARG A 25 3.81 -16.11 21.65
C ARG A 25 2.33 -16.02 21.33
N ALA A 26 1.47 -16.14 22.34
CA ALA A 26 0.03 -15.97 22.19
C ALA A 26 -0.33 -14.55 21.75
N PHE A 27 0.29 -13.53 22.35
CA PHE A 27 0.07 -12.13 21.99
C PHE A 27 0.52 -11.80 20.54
N LYS A 28 1.63 -12.39 20.06
CA LYS A 28 2.05 -12.23 18.66
C LYS A 28 1.10 -12.94 17.69
N ALA A 29 0.56 -14.09 18.05
CA ALA A 29 -0.40 -14.81 17.23
C ALA A 29 -1.73 -14.05 17.14
N ASP A 30 -2.24 -13.51 18.24
CA ASP A 30 -3.43 -12.68 18.28
C ASP A 30 -3.28 -11.39 17.49
N LEU A 31 -2.12 -10.72 17.60
CA LEU A 31 -1.84 -9.51 16.84
C LEU A 31 -1.76 -9.79 15.32
N GLN A 32 -1.22 -10.95 14.92
CA GLN A 32 -1.18 -11.37 13.52
C GLN A 32 -2.57 -11.75 12.99
N LEU A 33 -3.42 -12.38 13.80
CA LEU A 33 -4.81 -12.65 13.43
C LEU A 33 -5.60 -11.34 13.27
N MET A 34 -5.49 -10.41 14.21
CA MET A 34 -6.16 -9.11 14.12
C MET A 34 -5.72 -8.31 12.88
N THR A 35 -4.42 -8.35 12.53
CA THR A 35 -3.93 -7.68 11.30
C THR A 35 -4.41 -8.37 10.03
N SER A 36 -4.63 -9.68 10.03
CA SER A 36 -5.16 -10.40 8.86
C SER A 36 -6.67 -10.19 8.68
N GLU A 37 -7.44 -10.11 9.75
CA GLU A 37 -8.88 -9.81 9.70
C GLU A 37 -9.14 -8.36 9.29
N VAL A 38 -8.40 -7.40 9.85
CA VAL A 38 -8.46 -6.00 9.45
C VAL A 38 -8.05 -5.82 7.98
N LYS A 39 -7.04 -6.54 7.51
CA LYS A 39 -6.63 -6.54 6.11
C LYS A 39 -7.68 -7.14 5.17
N GLY A 40 -8.48 -8.09 5.65
CA GLY A 40 -9.64 -8.64 4.93
C GLY A 40 -10.85 -7.69 4.91
N LEU A 41 -11.04 -6.90 5.96
CA LEU A 41 -12.12 -5.90 6.05
C LEU A 41 -11.85 -4.64 5.21
N PHE A 42 -10.59 -4.24 5.08
CA PHE A 42 -10.14 -3.12 4.24
C PHE A 42 -9.59 -3.59 2.89
N GLY A 43 -10.09 -4.70 2.37
CA GLY A 43 -9.79 -5.30 1.08
C GLY A 43 -8.63 -4.66 0.33
N SER A 44 -7.37 -5.01 0.66
CA SER A 44 -6.27 -4.69 -0.25
C SER A 44 -6.43 -5.61 -1.47
N ASN A 45 -7.25 -5.16 -2.41
CA ASN A 45 -7.35 -5.85 -3.69
C ASN A 45 -6.03 -5.68 -4.45
N LYS A 46 -5.83 -6.48 -5.48
CA LYS A 46 -4.61 -6.41 -6.30
C LYS A 46 -4.37 -5.00 -6.87
N GLY A 47 -5.45 -4.26 -7.14
CA GLY A 47 -5.39 -2.89 -7.61
C GLY A 47 -4.76 -1.93 -6.60
N ASP A 48 -5.04 -2.07 -5.31
CA ASP A 48 -4.45 -1.20 -4.29
C ASP A 48 -2.93 -1.42 -4.14
N ALA A 49 -2.47 -2.66 -4.27
CA ALA A 49 -1.04 -2.95 -4.27
C ALA A 49 -0.32 -2.33 -5.48
N ALA A 50 -0.93 -2.43 -6.67
CA ALA A 50 -0.42 -1.81 -7.89
C ALA A 50 -0.45 -0.26 -7.80
N LEU A 51 -1.51 0.33 -7.21
CA LEU A 51 -1.58 1.76 -6.95
C LEU A 51 -0.43 2.22 -6.06
N ALA A 52 -0.21 1.55 -4.94
CA ALA A 52 0.88 1.87 -4.02
C ALA A 52 2.26 1.76 -4.70
N ALA A 53 2.47 0.75 -5.55
CA ALA A 53 3.68 0.62 -6.34
C ALA A 53 3.84 1.78 -7.33
N GLY A 54 2.77 2.15 -8.04
CA GLY A 54 2.77 3.26 -8.99
C GLY A 54 3.07 4.61 -8.35
N LEU A 55 2.50 4.88 -7.18
CA LEU A 55 2.77 6.12 -6.44
C LEU A 55 4.24 6.21 -6.00
N ARG A 56 4.82 5.11 -5.50
CA ARG A 56 6.26 5.07 -5.17
C ARG A 56 7.13 5.35 -6.39
N GLN A 57 6.83 4.72 -7.54
CA GLN A 57 7.57 4.98 -8.77
C GLN A 57 7.44 6.44 -9.24
N TYR A 58 6.27 7.05 -9.00
CA TYR A 58 6.06 8.48 -9.28
C TYR A 58 6.93 9.37 -8.38
N GLU A 59 6.99 9.09 -7.09
CA GLU A 59 7.84 9.80 -6.11
C GLU A 59 9.34 9.66 -6.44
N ASP A 60 9.75 8.48 -6.92
CA ASP A 60 11.12 8.19 -7.36
C ASP A 60 11.46 8.84 -8.72
N GLY A 61 10.50 9.49 -9.39
CA GLY A 61 10.68 10.09 -10.70
C GLY A 61 10.65 9.09 -11.87
N ASN A 62 10.34 7.82 -11.62
CA ASN A 62 10.25 6.77 -12.62
C ASN A 62 8.89 6.79 -13.35
N TYR A 63 8.56 7.89 -14.00
CA TYR A 63 7.23 8.16 -14.56
C TYR A 63 6.71 7.12 -15.54
N GLY A 64 7.60 6.50 -16.30
CA GLY A 64 7.22 5.42 -17.24
C GLY A 64 6.68 4.20 -16.53
N GLU A 65 7.37 3.74 -15.48
CA GLU A 65 6.93 2.61 -14.67
C GLU A 65 5.74 2.98 -13.79
N ALA A 66 5.74 4.17 -13.21
CA ALA A 66 4.60 4.70 -12.46
C ALA A 66 3.30 4.63 -13.29
N ALA A 67 3.33 5.10 -14.55
CA ALA A 67 2.16 5.07 -15.41
C ALA A 67 1.66 3.65 -15.67
N LYS A 68 2.55 2.67 -15.90
CA LYS A 68 2.18 1.26 -16.09
C LYS A 68 1.49 0.69 -14.84
N GLN A 69 2.07 0.92 -13.66
CA GLN A 69 1.53 0.43 -12.40
C GLN A 69 0.17 1.09 -12.08
N LEU A 70 0.02 2.38 -12.32
CA LEU A 70 -1.25 3.10 -12.11
C LEU A 70 -2.35 2.60 -13.08
N GLN A 71 -2.02 2.35 -14.35
CA GLN A 71 -2.95 1.76 -15.33
C GLN A 71 -3.34 0.33 -14.92
N SER A 72 -2.38 -0.47 -14.49
CA SER A 72 -2.59 -1.81 -13.97
C SER A 72 -3.51 -1.79 -12.74
N ALA A 73 -3.30 -0.85 -11.82
CA ALA A 73 -4.15 -0.65 -10.66
C ALA A 73 -5.62 -0.40 -11.04
N ILE A 74 -5.86 0.50 -12.00
CA ILE A 74 -7.21 0.81 -12.49
C ILE A 74 -7.86 -0.43 -13.10
N SER A 75 -7.14 -1.20 -13.92
CA SER A 75 -7.66 -2.40 -14.58
C SER A 75 -7.97 -3.54 -13.61
N GLN A 76 -7.24 -3.63 -12.50
CA GLN A 76 -7.44 -4.63 -11.45
C GLN A 76 -8.58 -4.27 -10.48
N GLY A 77 -9.13 -3.07 -10.59
CA GLY A 77 -10.21 -2.56 -9.76
C GLY A 77 -9.71 -1.78 -8.54
N LEU A 78 -10.25 -0.59 -8.39
CA LEU A 78 -9.96 0.33 -7.29
C LEU A 78 -11.26 0.88 -6.72
N SER A 79 -11.25 1.28 -5.46
CA SER A 79 -12.30 2.14 -4.90
C SER A 79 -12.38 3.45 -5.71
N SER A 80 -13.52 4.15 -5.64
CA SER A 80 -13.68 5.43 -6.33
C SER A 80 -12.59 6.43 -5.96
N ALA A 81 -12.27 6.55 -4.66
CA ALA A 81 -11.22 7.45 -4.18
C ALA A 81 -9.83 7.08 -4.74
N ASN A 82 -9.48 5.80 -4.72
CA ASN A 82 -8.20 5.30 -5.25
C ASN A 82 -8.12 5.45 -6.77
N ARG A 83 -9.24 5.30 -7.47
CA ARG A 83 -9.31 5.52 -8.93
C ARG A 83 -9.12 6.99 -9.29
N VAL A 84 -9.71 7.91 -8.52
CA VAL A 84 -9.45 9.35 -8.66
C VAL A 84 -7.96 9.66 -8.47
N ASN A 85 -7.34 9.07 -7.43
CA ASN A 85 -5.93 9.26 -7.15
C ASN A 85 -5.04 8.72 -8.29
N ALA A 86 -5.36 7.55 -8.84
CA ALA A 86 -4.63 6.98 -9.97
C ALA A 86 -4.73 7.86 -11.23
N HIS A 87 -5.94 8.31 -11.60
CA HIS A 87 -6.13 9.20 -12.76
C HIS A 87 -5.45 10.56 -12.55
N LYS A 88 -5.48 11.13 -11.34
CA LYS A 88 -4.77 12.36 -11.00
C LYS A 88 -3.27 12.24 -11.28
N HIS A 89 -2.63 11.19 -10.81
CA HIS A 89 -1.18 11.00 -11.02
C HIS A 89 -0.85 10.67 -12.48
N LEU A 90 -1.69 9.92 -13.18
CA LEU A 90 -1.53 9.74 -14.63
C LEU A 90 -1.60 11.08 -15.38
N ALA A 91 -2.51 11.99 -14.98
CA ALA A 91 -2.56 13.31 -15.55
C ALA A 91 -1.26 14.08 -15.30
N PHE A 92 -0.72 14.07 -14.08
CA PHE A 92 0.55 14.71 -13.77
C PHE A 92 1.70 14.18 -14.64
N ILE A 93 1.82 12.85 -14.77
CA ILE A 93 2.83 12.20 -15.60
C ILE A 93 2.70 12.63 -17.07
N HIS A 94 1.47 12.65 -17.61
CA HIS A 94 1.25 13.07 -18.98
C HIS A 94 1.59 14.54 -19.19
N CYS A 95 1.17 15.41 -18.30
CA CYS A 95 1.49 16.84 -18.37
C CYS A 95 3.00 17.09 -18.26
N ALA A 96 3.69 16.44 -17.32
CA ALA A 96 5.14 16.53 -17.15
C ALA A 96 5.91 16.07 -18.39
N SER A 97 5.33 15.12 -19.13
CA SER A 97 5.89 14.61 -20.40
C SER A 97 5.45 15.43 -21.65
N GLY A 98 4.85 16.59 -21.47
CA GLY A 98 4.35 17.43 -22.56
C GLY A 98 3.12 16.91 -23.30
N ARG A 99 2.52 15.81 -22.84
CA ARG A 99 1.35 15.18 -23.45
C ARG A 99 0.06 15.80 -22.93
N THR A 100 -0.23 17.01 -23.37
CA THR A 100 -1.37 17.82 -22.85
C THR A 100 -2.74 17.18 -23.14
N GLY A 101 -2.93 16.52 -24.26
CA GLY A 101 -4.18 15.83 -24.59
C GLY A 101 -4.51 14.71 -23.59
N PRO A 102 -3.66 13.70 -23.44
CA PRO A 102 -3.79 12.66 -22.41
C PRO A 102 -3.90 13.23 -20.98
N CYS A 103 -3.14 14.27 -20.64
CA CYS A 103 -3.24 14.92 -19.33
C CYS A 103 -4.67 15.43 -19.07
N ARG A 104 -5.27 16.17 -20.03
CA ARG A 104 -6.66 16.65 -19.92
C ARG A 104 -7.65 15.50 -19.76
N GLU A 105 -7.44 14.42 -20.50
CA GLU A 105 -8.32 13.26 -20.46
C GLU A 105 -8.30 12.58 -19.10
N GLU A 106 -7.13 12.38 -18.52
CA GLU A 106 -7.02 11.79 -17.19
C GLU A 106 -7.64 12.67 -16.10
N PHE A 107 -7.51 14.00 -16.19
CA PHE A 107 -8.23 14.90 -15.29
C PHE A 107 -9.75 14.83 -15.48
N ARG A 108 -10.25 14.69 -16.71
CA ARG A 108 -11.68 14.50 -16.95
C ARG A 108 -12.20 13.24 -16.30
N LYS A 109 -11.47 12.13 -16.42
CA LYS A 109 -11.82 10.86 -15.77
C LYS A 109 -11.85 10.99 -14.25
N ALA A 110 -10.85 11.62 -13.64
CA ALA A 110 -10.83 11.86 -12.21
C ALA A 110 -12.04 12.70 -11.76
N LEU A 111 -12.32 13.80 -12.47
CA LEU A 111 -13.45 14.69 -12.18
C LEU A 111 -14.82 14.09 -12.54
N ALA A 112 -14.89 13.11 -13.42
CA ALA A 112 -16.12 12.35 -13.69
C ALA A 112 -16.48 11.42 -12.51
N ILE A 113 -15.47 10.91 -11.81
CA ILE A 113 -15.66 10.07 -10.61
C ILE A 113 -15.95 10.97 -9.39
N ASP A 114 -15.18 12.03 -9.21
CA ASP A 114 -15.34 13.01 -8.13
C ASP A 114 -15.39 14.45 -8.69
N PRO A 115 -16.60 14.98 -8.92
CA PRO A 115 -16.77 16.38 -9.38
C PRO A 115 -16.23 17.43 -8.40
N SER A 116 -16.10 17.07 -7.13
CA SER A 116 -15.61 17.96 -6.07
C SER A 116 -14.09 17.99 -5.95
N LEU A 117 -13.37 17.13 -6.69
CA LEU A 117 -11.93 17.02 -6.65
C LEU A 117 -11.24 18.39 -6.65
N GLN A 118 -10.35 18.58 -5.69
CA GLN A 118 -9.43 19.70 -5.60
C GLN A 118 -7.99 19.17 -5.63
N LEU A 119 -7.10 19.94 -6.22
CA LEU A 119 -5.68 19.72 -6.06
C LEU A 119 -5.21 20.39 -4.76
N SER A 120 -4.20 19.81 -4.10
CA SER A 120 -3.54 20.48 -2.99
C SER A 120 -2.93 21.82 -3.45
N ALA A 121 -2.60 22.71 -2.53
CA ALA A 121 -2.01 24.01 -2.87
C ALA A 121 -0.73 23.88 -3.72
N ALA A 122 0.12 22.91 -3.37
CA ALA A 122 1.35 22.60 -4.12
C ALA A 122 1.06 22.07 -5.53
N GLU A 123 0.11 21.15 -5.66
CA GLU A 123 -0.30 20.60 -6.96
C GLU A 123 -0.96 21.67 -7.84
N ALA A 124 -1.85 22.47 -7.28
CA ALA A 124 -2.56 23.54 -8.00
C ALA A 124 -1.64 24.66 -8.46
N GLY A 125 -0.57 24.94 -7.71
CA GLY A 125 0.46 25.92 -8.05
C GLY A 125 1.47 25.44 -9.09
N HIS A 126 1.49 24.16 -9.42
CA HIS A 126 2.47 23.62 -10.36
C HIS A 126 2.25 24.19 -11.78
N PRO A 127 3.32 24.72 -12.45
CA PRO A 127 3.17 25.47 -13.70
C PRO A 127 2.67 24.62 -14.87
N THR A 128 2.94 23.32 -14.86
CA THR A 128 2.62 22.45 -15.99
C THR A 128 1.17 21.93 -15.94
N TRP A 129 0.71 21.39 -14.81
CA TRP A 129 -0.62 20.76 -14.74
C TRP A 129 -1.67 21.59 -14.01
N GLY A 130 -1.27 22.55 -13.17
CA GLY A 130 -2.23 23.40 -12.46
C GLY A 130 -3.17 24.18 -13.40
N PRO A 131 -2.67 24.87 -14.42
CA PRO A 131 -3.51 25.53 -15.42
C PRO A 131 -4.41 24.56 -16.21
N VAL A 132 -3.89 23.39 -16.56
CA VAL A 132 -4.63 22.34 -17.28
C VAL A 132 -5.81 21.85 -16.44
N PHE A 133 -5.57 21.53 -15.16
CA PHE A 133 -6.63 21.11 -14.25
C PHE A 133 -7.73 22.17 -14.11
N ARG A 134 -7.37 23.44 -13.88
CA ARG A 134 -8.34 24.54 -13.80
C ARG A 134 -9.18 24.66 -15.07
N SER A 135 -8.55 24.59 -16.25
CA SER A 135 -9.23 24.64 -17.54
C SER A 135 -10.23 23.49 -17.71
N VAL A 136 -9.83 22.25 -17.34
CA VAL A 136 -10.72 21.09 -17.42
C VAL A 136 -11.88 21.22 -16.44
N LYS A 137 -11.63 21.72 -15.23
CA LYS A 137 -12.66 21.87 -14.20
C LYS A 137 -13.67 22.96 -14.56
N ALA A 138 -13.23 24.06 -15.17
CA ALA A 138 -14.09 25.16 -15.60
C ALA A 138 -14.97 24.85 -16.84
N GLY A 139 -14.53 23.93 -17.68
CA GLY A 139 -15.25 23.53 -18.91
C GLY A 139 -16.25 22.38 -18.73
N ARG A 140 -16.68 22.11 -17.50
CA ARG A 140 -17.65 21.03 -17.15
C ARG A 140 -19.05 21.59 -16.97
#